data_b53aa22575ca895a4cb3a5c710b67364
#
_entry.id   b53aa22575ca895a4cb3a5c710b67364
#
_cell.length_a   1.000
_cell.length_b   1.000
_cell.length_c   1.000
_cell.angle_alpha   90.00
_cell.angle_beta   90.00
_cell.angle_gamma   90.00
#
_symmetry.space_group_name_H-M   'P 1'
#
loop_
_entity.id
_entity.type
_entity.pdbx_description
1 polymer ?
#
loop_
_entity_poly.entity_id
_entity_poly.type
_entity_poly.pdbx_seq_one_letter_code
_entity_poly.pdbx_strand_id
1 'polypeptide(L)'
;MDYSAANHQLWNGIIQIGYLAIVILIAYTLRQTVRPIRKSLIPVAVLGGFILLFAKETGIITLDENLLSALTYHGIALGFIAMSLRTPAKKEDGDESKVGFRSGAVIVSTYMVQGVTGLIITIGLAMTFMPDMFRAAGLLLPMGFGQGPGQANNIGASYEALGFKGGHSFGLSIAAAGYLVACVIGVIILNVLRKQGQIMVVDEDRKFAAPRQDYIEGEEEEPVSESVDKLSVQLAMIVIVYLVTYAVTAGITGGIAKISEGLAGTVNTLLWGFNFIIGSALAILLRVILEQLKRKGTIKRRYQDNYLLNRLSGAFFDIMIVAGIACIDIEDIRGLILPFLLLVIAGTVVTWLHLRWVCRAVYRDYYYEGLISMYGMLTGTISSGVLLLREIDPELSTPAANNLIVGSSFGILLGAPVLILVGLATKSDMMCFMTLILAVVYLVILDIIIFRVGRRGGAKKDA
;
A
#
# COMPACT_ATOMS: atom_id res chain seq x y z
N MET A 1 -9.38 38.39 13.26
CA MET A 1 -8.70 37.10 13.44
C MET A 1 -7.31 37.41 13.95
N ASP A 2 -6.87 36.79 15.04
CA ASP A 2 -5.48 36.96 15.53
C ASP A 2 -4.55 36.09 14.75
N TYR A 3 -3.53 36.68 14.11
CA TYR A 3 -2.48 35.98 13.33
C TYR A 3 -1.18 35.82 14.11
N SER A 4 -1.15 36.19 15.40
CA SER A 4 0.03 36.05 16.25
C SER A 4 0.31 34.58 16.62
N ALA A 5 1.49 34.34 17.17
CA ALA A 5 1.87 33.00 17.70
C ALA A 5 0.98 32.53 18.87
N ALA A 6 0.22 33.44 19.49
CA ALA A 6 -0.72 33.09 20.55
C ALA A 6 -1.96 32.34 20.03
N ASN A 7 -2.27 32.42 18.74
CA ASN A 7 -3.34 31.66 18.14
C ASN A 7 -2.92 30.23 17.83
N HIS A 8 -2.85 29.39 18.85
CA HIS A 8 -2.45 27.98 18.71
C HIS A 8 -3.33 27.20 17.73
N GLN A 9 -4.63 27.52 17.64
CA GLN A 9 -5.53 26.85 16.72
C GLN A 9 -5.17 27.11 15.24
N LEU A 10 -4.71 28.31 14.93
CA LEU A 10 -4.27 28.68 13.58
C LEU A 10 -2.96 27.98 13.22
N TRP A 11 -2.02 27.91 14.16
CA TRP A 11 -0.66 27.44 13.90
C TRP A 11 -0.46 25.94 14.07
N ASN A 12 -1.30 25.26 14.86
CA ASN A 12 -1.10 23.83 15.17
C ASN A 12 -0.92 22.99 13.90
N GLY A 13 -1.80 23.08 12.94
CA GLY A 13 -1.73 22.28 11.71
C GLY A 13 -0.42 22.48 10.94
N ILE A 14 0.01 23.75 10.78
CA ILE A 14 1.24 24.04 10.02
C ILE A 14 2.51 23.61 10.79
N ILE A 15 2.51 23.71 12.13
CA ILE A 15 3.62 23.23 12.97
C ILE A 15 3.75 21.71 12.86
N GLN A 16 2.64 20.98 12.93
CA GLN A 16 2.65 19.51 12.79
C GLN A 16 3.13 19.08 11.41
N ILE A 17 2.68 19.74 10.34
CA ILE A 17 3.19 19.51 8.97
C ILE A 17 4.69 19.86 8.89
N GLY A 18 5.11 20.90 9.59
CA GLY A 18 6.53 21.29 9.71
C GLY A 18 7.37 20.18 10.33
N TYR A 19 6.89 19.49 11.36
CA TYR A 19 7.59 18.35 11.96
C TYR A 19 7.76 17.20 10.95
N LEU A 20 6.71 16.88 10.18
CA LEU A 20 6.81 15.87 9.12
C LEU A 20 7.87 16.26 8.08
N ALA A 21 7.88 17.51 7.63
CA ALA A 21 8.85 18.00 6.66
C ALA A 21 10.29 17.92 7.19
N ILE A 22 10.51 18.33 8.45
CA ILE A 22 11.82 18.26 9.10
C ILE A 22 12.33 16.82 9.16
N VAL A 23 11.52 15.87 9.61
CA VAL A 23 11.98 14.48 9.74
C VAL A 23 12.21 13.81 8.39
N ILE A 24 11.47 14.18 7.34
CA ILE A 24 11.74 13.72 5.97
C ILE A 24 13.12 14.22 5.50
N LEU A 25 13.45 15.48 5.73
CA LEU A 25 14.77 16.04 5.38
C LEU A 25 15.90 15.41 6.20
N ILE A 26 15.70 15.21 7.51
CA ILE A 26 16.66 14.51 8.38
C ILE A 26 16.86 13.07 7.88
N ALA A 27 15.80 12.34 7.61
CA ALA A 27 15.85 10.96 7.12
C ALA A 27 16.56 10.88 5.75
N TYR A 28 16.28 11.81 4.85
CA TYR A 28 16.95 11.93 3.56
C TYR A 28 18.47 12.16 3.74
N THR A 29 18.85 13.08 4.62
CA THR A 29 20.26 13.39 4.92
C THR A 29 20.98 12.20 5.55
N LEU A 30 20.36 11.55 6.53
CA LEU A 30 20.89 10.34 7.18
C LEU A 30 21.11 9.21 6.18
N ARG A 31 20.16 8.98 5.28
CA ARG A 31 20.29 7.97 4.22
C ARG A 31 21.41 8.27 3.25
N GLN A 32 21.73 9.55 3.00
CA GLN A 32 22.84 9.94 2.13
C GLN A 32 24.21 9.80 2.82
N THR A 33 24.29 10.18 4.10
CA THR A 33 25.55 10.30 4.84
C THR A 33 25.96 9.04 5.57
N VAL A 34 24.99 8.28 6.12
CA VAL A 34 25.24 7.13 7.01
C VAL A 34 25.21 5.82 6.21
N ARG A 35 26.38 5.21 5.97
CA ARG A 35 26.53 3.97 5.19
C ARG A 35 25.61 2.82 5.62
N PRO A 36 25.47 2.45 6.92
CA PRO A 36 24.55 1.39 7.34
C PRO A 36 23.11 1.65 6.94
N ILE A 37 22.63 2.90 7.10
CA ILE A 37 21.25 3.30 6.76
C ILE A 37 21.06 3.22 5.23
N ARG A 38 22.05 3.68 4.45
CA ARG A 38 22.01 3.57 3.00
C ARG A 38 21.93 2.12 2.52
N LYS A 39 22.66 1.20 3.17
CA LYS A 39 22.67 -0.23 2.85
C LYS A 39 21.43 -0.98 3.33
N SER A 40 20.67 -0.44 4.27
CA SER A 40 19.46 -1.07 4.81
C SER A 40 18.27 -1.01 3.86
N LEU A 41 18.33 -0.20 2.79
CA LEU A 41 17.25 0.04 1.83
C LEU A 41 15.94 0.57 2.46
N ILE A 42 16.00 1.11 3.69
CA ILE A 42 14.82 1.69 4.35
C ILE A 42 14.37 2.93 3.57
N PRO A 43 13.09 3.02 3.14
CA PRO A 43 12.56 4.22 2.52
C PRO A 43 12.68 5.44 3.43
N VAL A 44 12.91 6.62 2.82
CA VAL A 44 13.07 7.89 3.58
C VAL A 44 11.86 8.16 4.47
N ALA A 45 10.65 7.95 3.94
CA ALA A 45 9.41 8.15 4.70
C ALA A 45 9.31 7.23 5.93
N VAL A 46 9.72 5.96 5.79
CA VAL A 46 9.72 5.00 6.91
C VAL A 46 10.71 5.43 7.98
N LEU A 47 11.94 5.81 7.58
CA LEU A 47 12.94 6.32 8.50
C LEU A 47 12.47 7.60 9.20
N GLY A 48 11.87 8.54 8.44
CA GLY A 48 11.27 9.76 8.99
C GLY A 48 10.16 9.47 9.99
N GLY A 49 9.29 8.51 9.70
CA GLY A 49 8.23 8.07 10.61
C GLY A 49 8.76 7.53 11.94
N PHE A 50 9.80 6.68 11.90
CA PHE A 50 10.44 6.19 13.14
C PHE A 50 11.16 7.29 13.92
N ILE A 51 11.81 8.24 13.25
CA ILE A 51 12.43 9.41 13.91
C ILE A 51 11.35 10.23 14.61
N LEU A 52 10.22 10.47 13.95
CA LEU A 52 9.12 11.24 14.51
C LEU A 52 8.45 10.51 15.68
N LEU A 53 8.24 9.20 15.57
CA LEU A 53 7.75 8.35 16.65
C LEU A 53 8.68 8.40 17.87
N PHE A 54 9.99 8.26 17.65
CA PHE A 54 10.97 8.36 18.72
C PHE A 54 10.94 9.73 19.41
N ALA A 55 10.84 10.82 18.66
CA ALA A 55 10.75 12.16 19.22
C ALA A 55 9.45 12.38 20.04
N LYS A 56 8.33 11.77 19.63
CA LYS A 56 7.07 11.73 20.38
C LYS A 56 7.26 10.97 21.71
N GLU A 57 7.73 9.74 21.65
CA GLU A 57 7.87 8.86 22.82
C GLU A 57 8.88 9.38 23.86
N THR A 58 9.89 10.13 23.42
CA THR A 58 10.87 10.78 24.31
C THR A 58 10.38 12.12 24.88
N GLY A 59 9.21 12.58 24.48
CA GLY A 59 8.63 13.86 24.93
C GLY A 59 9.33 15.11 24.38
N ILE A 60 10.18 14.96 23.33
CA ILE A 60 10.84 16.10 22.66
C ILE A 60 9.82 16.97 21.96
N ILE A 61 8.78 16.34 21.39
CA ILE A 61 7.69 17.01 20.69
C ILE A 61 6.35 16.41 21.10
N THR A 62 5.30 17.22 21.01
CA THR A 62 3.91 16.76 21.18
C THR A 62 3.26 16.71 19.80
N LEU A 63 2.66 15.59 19.46
CA LEU A 63 1.98 15.38 18.19
C LEU A 63 0.46 15.38 18.36
N ASP A 64 -0.22 15.93 17.38
CA ASP A 64 -1.67 15.86 17.26
C ASP A 64 -2.05 14.56 16.52
N GLU A 65 -2.41 13.54 17.27
CA GLU A 65 -2.74 12.21 16.72
C GLU A 65 -3.95 12.26 15.78
N ASN A 66 -4.92 13.15 16.02
CA ASN A 66 -6.06 13.32 15.13
C ASN A 66 -5.62 13.84 13.76
N LEU A 67 -4.70 14.81 13.75
CA LEU A 67 -4.15 15.35 12.50
C LEU A 67 -3.32 14.30 11.77
N LEU A 68 -2.45 13.55 12.48
CA LEU A 68 -1.66 12.48 11.89
C LEU A 68 -2.52 11.37 11.31
N SER A 69 -3.56 10.95 12.03
CA SER A 69 -4.53 9.96 11.55
C SER A 69 -5.30 10.48 10.33
N ALA A 70 -5.71 11.76 10.34
CA ALA A 70 -6.34 12.39 9.18
C ALA A 70 -5.40 12.45 7.97
N LEU A 71 -4.12 12.82 8.15
CA LEU A 71 -3.12 12.82 7.09
C LEU A 71 -2.91 11.40 6.51
N THR A 72 -2.90 10.38 7.36
CA THR A 72 -2.80 8.99 6.94
C THR A 72 -4.03 8.57 6.13
N TYR A 73 -5.23 8.91 6.62
CA TYR A 73 -6.50 8.58 5.96
C TYR A 73 -6.67 9.28 4.60
N HIS A 74 -6.42 10.60 4.55
CA HIS A 74 -6.56 11.35 3.31
C HIS A 74 -5.40 11.08 2.34
N GLY A 75 -4.19 10.86 2.87
CA GLY A 75 -2.99 10.60 2.08
C GLY A 75 -3.12 9.34 1.21
N ILE A 76 -3.71 8.26 1.75
CA ILE A 76 -3.96 7.05 0.94
C ILE A 76 -4.94 7.33 -0.20
N ALA A 77 -6.03 8.05 0.06
CA ALA A 77 -7.03 8.35 -0.95
C ALA A 77 -6.47 9.23 -2.07
N LEU A 78 -5.79 10.32 -1.72
CA LEU A 78 -5.17 11.25 -2.68
C LEU A 78 -4.08 10.55 -3.51
N GLY A 79 -3.25 9.71 -2.87
CA GLY A 79 -2.21 8.93 -3.53
C GLY A 79 -2.77 7.95 -4.58
N PHE A 80 -3.79 7.19 -4.21
CA PHE A 80 -4.44 6.24 -5.13
C PHE A 80 -5.24 6.93 -6.25
N ILE A 81 -5.89 8.06 -5.98
CA ILE A 81 -6.56 8.87 -7.01
C ILE A 81 -5.52 9.36 -8.02
N ALA A 82 -4.40 9.94 -7.56
CA ALA A 82 -3.32 10.39 -8.42
C ALA A 82 -2.78 9.26 -9.30
N MET A 83 -2.54 8.08 -8.71
CA MET A 83 -2.07 6.91 -9.43
C MET A 83 -3.09 6.42 -10.48
N SER A 84 -4.39 6.47 -10.17
CA SER A 84 -5.48 6.00 -11.03
C SER A 84 -5.83 6.95 -12.18
N LEU A 85 -5.52 8.24 -12.04
CA LEU A 85 -5.64 9.26 -13.09
C LEU A 85 -4.61 9.09 -14.22
N ARG A 86 -3.49 8.39 -13.95
CA ARG A 86 -2.44 8.15 -14.94
C ARG A 86 -2.99 7.39 -16.14
N THR A 87 -2.57 7.78 -17.31
CA THR A 87 -2.89 7.04 -18.53
C THR A 87 -1.95 5.83 -18.63
N PRO A 88 -2.47 4.62 -18.86
CA PRO A 88 -1.61 3.47 -19.10
C PRO A 88 -0.70 3.73 -20.29
N ALA A 89 0.53 3.27 -20.24
CA ALA A 89 1.43 3.21 -21.38
C ALA A 89 0.70 2.53 -22.55
N LYS A 90 1.10 2.83 -23.81
CA LYS A 90 0.45 2.30 -25.04
C LYS A 90 0.04 0.86 -24.84
N LYS A 91 -1.15 0.47 -25.40
CA LYS A 91 -1.66 -0.91 -25.32
C LYS A 91 -0.52 -1.89 -25.51
N GLU A 92 -0.14 -2.48 -24.42
CA GLU A 92 0.78 -3.60 -24.36
C GLU A 92 0.17 -4.74 -25.19
N ASP A 93 1.00 -5.49 -25.88
CA ASP A 93 0.57 -6.70 -26.58
C ASP A 93 -0.24 -7.57 -25.62
N GLY A 94 -1.24 -8.28 -26.13
CA GLY A 94 -2.23 -9.00 -25.31
C GLY A 94 -1.64 -9.99 -24.26
N ASP A 95 -0.33 -10.30 -24.34
CA ASP A 95 0.38 -11.11 -23.37
C ASP A 95 0.79 -10.31 -22.10
N GLU A 96 1.19 -9.05 -22.22
CA GLU A 96 1.53 -8.19 -21.08
C GLU A 96 0.30 -7.87 -20.21
N SER A 97 -0.85 -7.64 -20.82
CA SER A 97 -2.12 -7.47 -20.09
C SER A 97 -2.50 -8.71 -19.28
N LYS A 98 -2.18 -9.92 -19.78
CA LYS A 98 -2.40 -11.17 -19.02
C LYS A 98 -1.44 -11.32 -17.85
N VAL A 99 -0.18 -10.92 -18.00
CA VAL A 99 0.79 -10.92 -16.91
C VAL A 99 0.39 -9.91 -15.85
N GLY A 100 -0.06 -8.70 -16.23
CA GLY A 100 -0.58 -7.71 -15.30
C GLY A 100 -1.77 -8.20 -14.49
N PHE A 101 -2.76 -8.84 -15.13
CA PHE A 101 -3.89 -9.46 -14.45
C PHE A 101 -3.47 -10.58 -13.48
N ARG A 102 -2.53 -11.45 -13.90
CA ARG A 102 -1.99 -12.49 -13.04
C ARG A 102 -1.20 -11.92 -11.88
N SER A 103 -0.45 -10.82 -12.09
CA SER A 103 0.23 -10.09 -11.02
C SER A 103 -0.78 -9.55 -9.99
N GLY A 104 -1.93 -9.02 -10.45
CA GLY A 104 -3.03 -8.64 -9.57
C GLY A 104 -3.59 -9.81 -8.76
N ALA A 105 -3.73 -10.99 -9.39
CA ALA A 105 -4.15 -12.20 -8.69
C ALA A 105 -3.09 -12.66 -7.67
N VAL A 106 -1.79 -12.57 -7.96
CA VAL A 106 -0.69 -12.84 -7.00
C VAL A 106 -0.77 -11.90 -5.80
N ILE A 107 -0.99 -10.61 -6.04
CA ILE A 107 -1.12 -9.61 -4.97
C ILE A 107 -2.27 -10.00 -4.03
N VAL A 108 -3.46 -10.23 -4.57
CA VAL A 108 -4.64 -10.52 -3.74
C VAL A 108 -4.60 -11.92 -3.12
N SER A 109 -4.05 -12.93 -3.80
CA SER A 109 -3.85 -14.26 -3.18
C SER A 109 -2.88 -14.19 -2.01
N THR A 110 -1.85 -13.31 -2.09
CA THR A 110 -0.95 -13.07 -0.97
C THR A 110 -1.68 -12.39 0.20
N TYR A 111 -2.57 -11.41 -0.05
CA TYR A 111 -3.43 -10.86 1.01
C TYR A 111 -4.28 -11.94 1.66
N MET A 112 -4.79 -12.89 0.87
CA MET A 112 -5.61 -13.97 1.42
C MET A 112 -4.79 -14.93 2.27
N VAL A 113 -3.58 -15.33 1.85
CA VAL A 113 -2.74 -16.20 2.67
C VAL A 113 -2.31 -15.53 3.98
N GLN A 114 -2.01 -14.23 3.93
CA GLN A 114 -1.74 -13.43 5.12
C GLN A 114 -2.97 -13.37 6.04
N GLY A 115 -4.16 -13.09 5.48
CA GLY A 115 -5.42 -13.01 6.23
C GLY A 115 -5.83 -14.33 6.86
N VAL A 116 -5.73 -15.43 6.12
CA VAL A 116 -5.98 -16.79 6.63
C VAL A 116 -5.03 -17.11 7.79
N THR A 117 -3.73 -16.86 7.61
CA THR A 117 -2.72 -17.08 8.66
C THR A 117 -3.00 -16.20 9.88
N GLY A 118 -3.32 -14.93 9.67
CA GLY A 118 -3.65 -14.00 10.74
C GLY A 118 -4.87 -14.44 11.53
N LEU A 119 -5.96 -14.84 10.86
CA LEU A 119 -7.17 -15.33 11.51
C LEU A 119 -6.91 -16.63 12.29
N ILE A 120 -6.14 -17.57 11.74
CA ILE A 120 -5.78 -18.80 12.46
C ILE A 120 -5.07 -18.47 13.77
N ILE A 121 -4.12 -17.52 13.75
CA ILE A 121 -3.38 -17.11 14.94
C ILE A 121 -4.30 -16.43 15.96
N THR A 122 -5.07 -15.42 15.54
CA THR A 122 -5.89 -14.65 16.49
C THR A 122 -7.07 -15.42 17.03
N ILE A 123 -7.72 -16.26 16.21
CA ILE A 123 -8.75 -17.18 16.67
C ILE A 123 -8.14 -18.22 17.62
N GLY A 124 -6.98 -18.80 17.28
CA GLY A 124 -6.28 -19.76 18.14
C GLY A 124 -5.91 -19.17 19.50
N LEU A 125 -5.39 -17.93 19.53
CA LEU A 125 -5.09 -17.21 20.77
C LEU A 125 -6.36 -16.94 21.59
N ALA A 126 -7.43 -16.50 20.95
CA ALA A 126 -8.72 -16.25 21.61
C ALA A 126 -9.35 -17.52 22.21
N MET A 127 -9.09 -18.68 21.61
CA MET A 127 -9.60 -19.96 22.11
C MET A 127 -8.70 -20.59 23.20
N THR A 128 -7.51 -20.06 23.42
CA THR A 128 -6.52 -20.68 24.34
C THR A 128 -6.04 -19.72 25.42
N PHE A 129 -5.08 -18.85 25.09
CA PHE A 129 -4.33 -18.08 26.08
C PHE A 129 -4.87 -16.65 26.29
N MET A 130 -5.64 -16.12 25.33
CA MET A 130 -6.12 -14.73 25.34
C MET A 130 -7.61 -14.68 24.99
N PRO A 131 -8.53 -15.08 25.88
CA PRO A 131 -9.97 -15.14 25.59
C PRO A 131 -10.57 -13.80 25.13
N ASP A 132 -9.98 -12.68 25.60
CA ASP A 132 -10.39 -11.32 25.24
C ASP A 132 -9.79 -10.83 23.91
N MET A 133 -8.99 -11.68 23.24
CA MET A 133 -8.41 -11.31 21.93
C MET A 133 -9.49 -11.06 20.88
N PHE A 134 -9.43 -9.90 20.25
CA PHE A 134 -10.33 -9.57 19.12
C PHE A 134 -10.02 -10.49 17.93
N ARG A 135 -10.88 -11.48 17.68
CA ARG A 135 -10.62 -12.57 16.72
C ARG A 135 -10.33 -12.07 15.30
N ALA A 136 -11.03 -10.99 14.86
CA ALA A 136 -10.84 -10.43 13.54
C ALA A 136 -9.51 -9.66 13.38
N ALA A 137 -8.75 -9.40 14.46
CA ALA A 137 -7.47 -8.69 14.42
C ALA A 137 -6.45 -9.31 13.46
N GLY A 138 -6.56 -10.62 13.20
CA GLY A 138 -5.71 -11.30 12.22
C GLY A 138 -5.79 -10.75 10.80
N LEU A 139 -6.91 -10.11 10.44
CA LEU A 139 -7.06 -9.45 9.15
C LEU A 139 -6.26 -8.12 9.04
N LEU A 140 -5.74 -7.60 10.16
CA LEU A 140 -4.80 -6.48 10.11
C LEU A 140 -3.44 -6.88 9.53
N LEU A 141 -3.11 -8.17 9.49
CA LEU A 141 -1.87 -8.63 8.85
C LEU A 141 -1.81 -8.29 7.35
N PRO A 142 -2.76 -8.67 6.49
CA PRO A 142 -2.75 -8.23 5.09
C PRO A 142 -2.94 -6.72 4.92
N MET A 143 -3.63 -6.06 5.85
CA MET A 143 -3.80 -4.60 5.80
C MET A 143 -2.47 -3.87 6.03
N GLY A 144 -1.68 -4.30 7.01
CA GLY A 144 -0.38 -3.70 7.32
C GLY A 144 0.72 -4.13 6.35
N PHE A 145 0.93 -5.44 6.17
CA PHE A 145 1.98 -5.98 5.30
C PHE A 145 1.69 -5.73 3.82
N GLY A 146 0.51 -6.17 3.36
CA GLY A 146 0.17 -6.17 1.95
C GLY A 146 -0.24 -4.81 1.39
N GLN A 147 -0.93 -4.00 2.19
CA GLN A 147 -1.55 -2.74 1.73
C GLN A 147 -0.93 -1.49 2.39
N GLY A 148 -0.19 -1.67 3.48
CA GLY A 148 0.55 -0.59 4.14
C GLY A 148 -0.26 0.22 5.17
N PRO A 149 0.33 1.31 5.71
CA PRO A 149 -0.18 2.00 6.91
C PRO A 149 -1.54 2.66 6.70
N GLY A 150 -1.87 3.09 5.49
CA GLY A 150 -3.18 3.70 5.23
C GLY A 150 -4.34 2.75 5.49
N GLN A 151 -4.25 1.51 5.01
CA GLN A 151 -5.28 0.49 5.26
C GLN A 151 -5.25 0.00 6.70
N ALA A 152 -4.05 -0.21 7.24
CA ALA A 152 -3.88 -0.57 8.64
C ALA A 152 -4.52 0.47 9.58
N ASN A 153 -4.33 1.75 9.30
CA ASN A 153 -4.96 2.88 10.00
C ASN A 153 -6.50 2.77 9.93
N ASN A 154 -7.04 2.68 8.72
CA ASN A 154 -8.49 2.72 8.51
C ASN A 154 -9.21 1.53 9.14
N ILE A 155 -8.68 0.33 8.96
CA ILE A 155 -9.29 -0.89 9.51
C ILE A 155 -9.00 -1.02 11.01
N GLY A 156 -7.80 -0.66 11.45
CA GLY A 156 -7.43 -0.62 12.86
C GLY A 156 -8.36 0.30 13.66
N ALA A 157 -8.58 1.53 13.19
CA ALA A 157 -9.52 2.47 13.80
C ALA A 157 -10.98 1.97 13.76
N SER A 158 -11.39 1.32 12.66
CA SER A 158 -12.71 0.71 12.56
C SER A 158 -12.91 -0.43 13.57
N TYR A 159 -11.89 -1.26 13.77
CA TYR A 159 -11.91 -2.36 14.75
C TYR A 159 -11.87 -1.84 16.19
N GLU A 160 -11.18 -0.72 16.42
CA GLU A 160 -11.15 -0.07 17.71
C GLU A 160 -12.54 0.48 18.09
N ALA A 161 -13.25 1.09 17.14
CA ALA A 161 -14.65 1.51 17.32
C ALA A 161 -15.60 0.33 17.60
N LEU A 162 -15.22 -0.91 17.22
CA LEU A 162 -15.96 -2.13 17.48
C LEU A 162 -15.48 -2.87 18.74
N GLY A 163 -14.62 -2.26 19.55
CA GLY A 163 -14.18 -2.78 20.85
C GLY A 163 -12.79 -3.43 20.88
N PHE A 164 -12.02 -3.40 19.78
CA PHE A 164 -10.63 -3.84 19.80
C PHE A 164 -9.73 -2.72 20.36
N LYS A 165 -9.54 -2.67 21.66
CA LYS A 165 -8.68 -1.65 22.31
C LYS A 165 -7.27 -1.67 21.72
N GLY A 166 -6.77 -0.49 21.31
CA GLY A 166 -5.47 -0.35 20.65
C GLY A 166 -5.43 -0.90 19.22
N GLY A 167 -6.57 -1.16 18.59
CA GLY A 167 -6.67 -1.70 17.22
C GLY A 167 -6.02 -0.80 16.18
N HIS A 168 -6.12 0.52 16.35
CA HIS A 168 -5.48 1.51 15.51
C HIS A 168 -3.94 1.37 15.56
N SER A 169 -3.36 1.49 16.75
CA SER A 169 -1.92 1.35 16.98
C SER A 169 -1.40 -0.03 16.59
N PHE A 170 -2.18 -1.09 16.84
CA PHE A 170 -1.83 -2.46 16.45
C PHE A 170 -1.71 -2.63 14.94
N GLY A 171 -2.68 -2.11 14.16
CA GLY A 171 -2.64 -2.13 12.70
C GLY A 171 -1.43 -1.38 12.13
N LEU A 172 -1.19 -0.16 12.63
CA LEU A 172 -0.05 0.66 12.21
C LEU A 172 1.29 0.02 12.56
N SER A 173 1.38 -0.65 13.72
CA SER A 173 2.60 -1.37 14.12
C SER A 173 2.89 -2.56 13.22
N ILE A 174 1.86 -3.29 12.77
CA ILE A 174 2.03 -4.36 11.77
C ILE A 174 2.56 -3.76 10.45
N ALA A 175 2.06 -2.61 10.01
CA ALA A 175 2.56 -1.95 8.81
C ALA A 175 4.03 -1.50 8.97
N ALA A 176 4.38 -0.89 10.11
CA ALA A 176 5.74 -0.49 10.42
C ALA A 176 6.71 -1.68 10.46
N ALA A 177 6.30 -2.78 11.10
CA ALA A 177 7.06 -4.03 11.10
C ALA A 177 7.20 -4.62 9.68
N GLY A 178 6.17 -4.51 8.86
CA GLY A 178 6.20 -4.94 7.46
C GLY A 178 7.29 -4.22 6.66
N TYR A 179 7.45 -2.92 6.82
CA TYR A 179 8.56 -2.18 6.20
C TYR A 179 9.93 -2.66 6.66
N LEU A 180 10.08 -2.92 7.96
CA LEU A 180 11.34 -3.47 8.49
C LEU A 180 11.61 -4.87 7.92
N VAL A 181 10.59 -5.70 7.81
CA VAL A 181 10.67 -7.02 7.17
C VAL A 181 11.08 -6.88 5.70
N ALA A 182 10.45 -6.00 4.93
CA ALA A 182 10.84 -5.76 3.54
C ALA A 182 12.33 -5.40 3.43
N CYS A 183 12.80 -4.47 4.26
CA CYS A 183 14.16 -3.95 4.19
C CYS A 183 15.20 -4.91 4.78
N VAL A 184 14.95 -5.49 5.97
CA VAL A 184 15.94 -6.34 6.65
C VAL A 184 15.92 -7.75 6.10
N ILE A 185 14.75 -8.39 6.11
CA ILE A 185 14.62 -9.78 5.64
C ILE A 185 14.78 -9.84 4.11
N GLY A 186 14.28 -8.85 3.37
CA GLY A 186 14.50 -8.73 1.92
C GLY A 186 15.98 -8.71 1.56
N VAL A 187 16.82 -7.92 2.26
CA VAL A 187 18.27 -7.89 2.05
C VAL A 187 18.93 -9.21 2.46
N ILE A 188 18.47 -9.83 3.56
CA ILE A 188 18.97 -11.17 3.95
C ILE A 188 18.68 -12.20 2.84
N ILE A 189 17.46 -12.20 2.30
CA ILE A 189 17.05 -13.07 1.20
C ILE A 189 17.96 -12.85 -0.02
N LEU A 190 18.18 -11.59 -0.43
CA LEU A 190 19.08 -11.25 -1.53
C LEU A 190 20.50 -11.81 -1.30
N ASN A 191 21.04 -11.66 -0.11
CA ASN A 191 22.37 -12.18 0.23
C ASN A 191 22.43 -13.72 0.22
N VAL A 192 21.36 -14.41 0.64
CA VAL A 192 21.26 -15.88 0.58
C VAL A 192 21.21 -16.34 -0.86
N LEU A 193 20.35 -15.73 -1.70
CA LEU A 193 20.24 -16.08 -3.13
C LEU A 193 21.54 -15.81 -3.88
N ARG A 194 22.25 -14.72 -3.56
CA ARG A 194 23.59 -14.43 -4.11
C ARG A 194 24.60 -15.51 -3.75
N LYS A 195 24.66 -15.91 -2.47
CA LYS A 195 25.57 -16.96 -2.00
C LYS A 195 25.28 -18.31 -2.65
N GLN A 196 24.01 -18.55 -3.01
CA GLN A 196 23.60 -19.77 -3.74
C GLN A 196 23.85 -19.68 -5.26
N GLY A 197 24.39 -18.57 -5.76
CA GLY A 197 24.63 -18.34 -7.18
C GLY A 197 23.38 -18.18 -8.03
N GLN A 198 22.23 -17.91 -7.40
CA GLN A 198 20.93 -17.80 -8.07
C GLN A 198 20.68 -16.42 -8.65
N ILE A 199 21.34 -15.40 -8.12
CA ILE A 199 21.27 -14.01 -8.58
C ILE A 199 22.65 -13.37 -8.58
N MET A 200 22.86 -12.39 -9.48
CA MET A 200 23.99 -11.48 -9.43
C MET A 200 23.51 -10.15 -8.82
N VAL A 201 24.14 -9.76 -7.70
CA VAL A 201 23.93 -8.42 -7.14
C VAL A 201 24.94 -7.48 -7.78
N VAL A 202 24.49 -6.39 -8.35
CA VAL A 202 25.34 -5.43 -9.06
C VAL A 202 26.23 -4.68 -8.07
N ASP A 203 27.50 -4.48 -8.41
CA ASP A 203 28.50 -3.83 -7.56
C ASP A 203 28.11 -2.37 -7.23
N GLU A 204 28.45 -1.92 -6.01
CA GLU A 204 28.09 -0.56 -5.53
C GLU A 204 28.54 0.55 -6.51
N ASP A 205 29.72 0.41 -7.12
CA ASP A 205 30.26 1.42 -8.03
C ASP A 205 29.45 1.58 -9.32
N ARG A 206 28.81 0.50 -9.81
CA ARG A 206 27.88 0.58 -10.96
C ARG A 206 26.51 1.12 -10.60
N LYS A 207 26.03 0.92 -9.37
CA LYS A 207 24.76 1.49 -8.89
C LYS A 207 24.79 3.01 -8.81
N PHE A 208 25.99 3.62 -8.60
CA PHE A 208 26.17 5.06 -8.54
C PHE A 208 26.45 5.70 -9.91
N ALA A 209 26.87 4.92 -10.89
CA ALA A 209 27.10 5.39 -12.26
C ALA A 209 25.83 5.46 -13.11
N ALA A 210 24.79 4.67 -12.76
CA ALA A 210 23.48 4.83 -13.37
C ALA A 210 22.85 6.14 -12.90
N PRO A 211 22.22 6.94 -13.80
CA PRO A 211 21.46 8.12 -13.39
C PRO A 211 20.51 7.71 -12.26
N ARG A 212 20.53 8.45 -11.15
CA ARG A 212 19.62 8.22 -10.02
C ARG A 212 18.19 8.56 -10.44
N GLN A 213 17.59 7.68 -11.19
CA GLN A 213 16.15 7.67 -11.37
C GLN A 213 15.54 7.05 -10.11
N ASP A 214 15.24 7.87 -9.13
CA ASP A 214 14.58 7.44 -7.89
C ASP A 214 13.13 6.97 -8.12
N TYR A 215 12.67 7.04 -9.37
CA TYR A 215 11.34 6.58 -9.81
C TYR A 215 11.44 6.10 -11.25
N ILE A 216 10.48 5.32 -11.70
CA ILE A 216 10.27 4.92 -13.09
C ILE A 216 9.95 6.21 -13.86
N GLU A 217 10.97 6.87 -14.39
CA GLU A 217 10.79 8.04 -15.24
C GLU A 217 10.46 7.55 -16.64
N GLY A 218 9.26 7.88 -17.11
CA GLY A 218 8.96 7.81 -18.53
C GLY A 218 9.80 8.87 -19.27
N GLU A 219 10.10 8.63 -20.55
CA GLU A 219 10.97 9.41 -21.43
C GLU A 219 10.55 10.88 -21.68
N GLU A 220 9.64 11.44 -20.90
CA GLU A 220 9.14 12.82 -21.09
C GLU A 220 9.49 13.69 -19.87
N GLU A 221 10.74 14.17 -19.80
CA GLU A 221 11.08 15.35 -19.00
C GLU A 221 10.55 16.61 -19.71
N GLU A 222 9.54 17.26 -19.11
CA GLU A 222 9.02 18.53 -19.64
C GLU A 222 9.83 19.74 -19.15
N PRO A 223 9.96 20.81 -19.98
CA PRO A 223 10.64 22.03 -19.58
C PRO A 223 10.03 22.64 -18.31
N VAL A 224 10.87 23.07 -17.37
CA VAL A 224 10.51 23.61 -16.05
C VAL A 224 9.48 24.75 -16.12
N SER A 225 9.47 25.54 -17.19
CA SER A 225 8.54 26.66 -17.38
C SER A 225 7.08 26.26 -17.61
N GLU A 226 6.82 25.07 -18.17
CA GLU A 226 5.46 24.56 -18.36
C GLU A 226 4.97 23.69 -17.18
N SER A 227 5.86 23.22 -16.33
CA SER A 227 5.55 22.28 -15.27
C SER A 227 4.74 22.86 -14.11
N VAL A 228 4.86 24.16 -13.82
CA VAL A 228 4.19 24.81 -12.67
C VAL A 228 2.68 24.89 -12.89
N ASP A 229 2.23 25.35 -14.05
CA ASP A 229 0.79 25.41 -14.37
C ASP A 229 0.18 24.01 -14.46
N LYS A 230 0.94 23.07 -15.01
CA LYS A 230 0.50 21.66 -15.09
C LYS A 230 0.37 21.01 -13.72
N LEU A 231 1.28 21.28 -12.77
CA LEU A 231 1.20 20.77 -11.40
C LEU A 231 -0.10 21.20 -10.71
N SER A 232 -0.45 22.49 -10.83
CA SER A 232 -1.69 23.03 -10.28
C SER A 232 -2.93 22.32 -10.85
N VAL A 233 -2.91 22.04 -12.16
CA VAL A 233 -4.00 21.32 -12.84
C VAL A 233 -4.08 19.87 -12.34
N GLN A 234 -2.94 19.15 -12.19
CA GLN A 234 -2.95 17.79 -11.66
C GLN A 234 -3.50 17.76 -10.23
N LEU A 235 -3.03 18.67 -9.37
CA LEU A 235 -3.50 18.77 -8.00
C LEU A 235 -5.01 19.08 -7.92
N ALA A 236 -5.48 20.02 -8.75
CA ALA A 236 -6.91 20.35 -8.85
C ALA A 236 -7.74 19.13 -9.28
N MET A 237 -7.29 18.37 -10.29
CA MET A 237 -7.98 17.15 -10.73
C MET A 237 -8.07 16.12 -9.60
N ILE A 238 -6.99 15.89 -8.86
CA ILE A 238 -6.97 14.96 -7.73
C ILE A 238 -7.98 15.38 -6.66
N VAL A 239 -7.94 16.66 -6.27
CA VAL A 239 -8.84 17.22 -5.23
C VAL A 239 -10.31 17.18 -5.67
N ILE A 240 -10.60 17.50 -6.94
CA ILE A 240 -11.98 17.44 -7.48
C ILE A 240 -12.49 15.99 -7.46
N VAL A 241 -11.68 15.01 -7.91
CA VAL A 241 -12.07 13.60 -7.84
C VAL A 241 -12.32 13.18 -6.40
N TYR A 242 -11.50 13.66 -5.45
CA TYR A 242 -11.68 13.33 -4.04
C TYR A 242 -12.97 13.97 -3.46
N LEU A 243 -13.29 15.20 -3.85
CA LEU A 243 -14.55 15.84 -3.50
C LEU A 243 -15.77 15.07 -4.04
N VAL A 244 -15.69 14.62 -5.30
CA VAL A 244 -16.73 13.75 -5.91
C VAL A 244 -16.82 12.43 -5.16
N THR A 245 -15.68 11.86 -4.76
CA THR A 245 -15.63 10.64 -3.93
C THR A 245 -16.38 10.81 -2.64
N TYR A 246 -16.16 11.94 -1.93
CA TYR A 246 -16.92 12.28 -0.73
C TYR A 246 -18.42 12.34 -1.01
N ALA A 247 -18.83 13.06 -2.05
CA ALA A 247 -20.25 13.24 -2.38
C ALA A 247 -20.93 11.91 -2.74
N VAL A 248 -20.27 11.06 -3.53
CA VAL A 248 -20.76 9.72 -3.92
C VAL A 248 -20.86 8.82 -2.70
N THR A 249 -19.82 8.76 -1.87
CA THR A 249 -19.83 7.95 -0.64
C THR A 249 -20.93 8.40 0.31
N ALA A 250 -21.06 9.70 0.54
CA ALA A 250 -22.11 10.27 1.39
C ALA A 250 -23.52 9.98 0.83
N GLY A 251 -23.69 10.08 -0.49
CA GLY A 251 -24.95 9.75 -1.17
C GLY A 251 -25.35 8.29 -1.00
N ILE A 252 -24.39 7.36 -1.20
CA ILE A 252 -24.61 5.92 -1.05
C ILE A 252 -24.95 5.58 0.41
N THR A 253 -24.14 6.04 1.36
CA THR A 253 -24.36 5.75 2.80
C THR A 253 -25.66 6.37 3.32
N GLY A 254 -25.98 7.61 2.92
CA GLY A 254 -27.25 8.25 3.26
C GLY A 254 -28.47 7.57 2.63
N GLY A 255 -28.33 7.02 1.41
CA GLY A 255 -29.38 6.22 0.76
C GLY A 255 -29.64 4.90 1.50
N ILE A 256 -28.58 4.18 1.88
CA ILE A 256 -28.69 2.91 2.61
C ILE A 256 -29.28 3.11 4.00
N ALA A 257 -28.92 4.21 4.69
CA ALA A 257 -29.47 4.54 6.00
C ALA A 257 -31.00 4.70 5.98
N LYS A 258 -31.58 5.17 4.87
CA LYS A 258 -33.02 5.29 4.69
C LYS A 258 -33.73 3.95 4.46
N ILE A 259 -32.98 2.93 3.99
CA ILE A 259 -33.54 1.60 3.65
C ILE A 259 -33.45 0.65 4.86
N SER A 260 -32.33 0.66 5.59
CA SER A 260 -32.09 -0.25 6.71
C SER A 260 -31.05 0.33 7.67
N GLU A 261 -31.45 0.67 8.90
CA GLU A 261 -30.55 1.12 9.95
C GLU A 261 -29.52 0.05 10.35
N GLY A 262 -29.88 -1.22 10.36
CA GLY A 262 -28.99 -2.33 10.73
C GLY A 262 -27.85 -2.55 9.74
N LEU A 263 -28.09 -2.31 8.45
CA LEU A 263 -27.05 -2.37 7.41
C LEU A 263 -26.23 -1.06 7.35
N ALA A 264 -26.84 0.06 7.70
CA ALA A 264 -26.22 1.38 7.58
C ALA A 264 -24.89 1.47 8.34
N GLY A 265 -24.82 0.99 9.57
CA GLY A 265 -23.60 1.07 10.40
C GLY A 265 -22.41 0.33 9.76
N THR A 266 -22.63 -0.93 9.34
CA THR A 266 -21.55 -1.75 8.72
C THR A 266 -21.12 -1.18 7.36
N VAL A 267 -22.08 -0.82 6.52
CA VAL A 267 -21.80 -0.28 5.18
C VAL A 267 -21.12 1.08 5.27
N ASN A 268 -21.55 1.92 6.23
CA ASN A 268 -20.94 3.22 6.49
C ASN A 268 -19.45 3.07 6.84
N THR A 269 -19.13 2.23 7.84
CA THR A 269 -17.75 1.99 8.25
C THR A 269 -16.88 1.46 7.10
N LEU A 270 -17.40 0.52 6.31
CA LEU A 270 -16.67 -0.04 5.17
C LEU A 270 -16.43 0.99 4.06
N LEU A 271 -17.48 1.68 3.61
CA LEU A 271 -17.36 2.61 2.49
C LEU A 271 -16.45 3.81 2.81
N TRP A 272 -16.52 4.35 4.04
CA TRP A 272 -15.62 5.41 4.45
C TRP A 272 -14.21 4.90 4.73
N GLY A 273 -14.03 3.71 5.31
CA GLY A 273 -12.71 3.10 5.50
C GLY A 273 -11.99 2.78 4.19
N PHE A 274 -12.76 2.51 3.13
CA PHE A 274 -12.24 2.17 1.80
C PHE A 274 -12.57 3.22 0.72
N ASN A 275 -12.75 4.48 1.11
CA ASN A 275 -13.08 5.58 0.21
C ASN A 275 -12.09 5.74 -0.95
N PHE A 276 -10.81 5.39 -0.76
CA PHE A 276 -9.78 5.41 -1.80
C PHE A 276 -10.13 4.49 -2.98
N ILE A 277 -10.88 3.40 -2.79
CA ILE A 277 -11.31 2.51 -3.89
C ILE A 277 -12.37 3.22 -4.74
N ILE A 278 -13.35 3.87 -4.09
CA ILE A 278 -14.34 4.69 -4.80
C ILE A 278 -13.63 5.81 -5.54
N GLY A 279 -12.67 6.47 -4.89
CA GLY A 279 -11.83 7.50 -5.48
C GLY A 279 -11.05 7.01 -6.69
N SER A 280 -10.43 5.82 -6.59
CA SER A 280 -9.72 5.20 -7.71
C SER A 280 -10.64 4.87 -8.88
N ALA A 281 -11.84 4.33 -8.59
CA ALA A 281 -12.81 4.01 -9.63
C ALA A 281 -13.30 5.29 -10.36
N LEU A 282 -13.57 6.36 -9.61
CA LEU A 282 -13.95 7.66 -10.16
C LEU A 282 -12.82 8.31 -10.97
N ALA A 283 -11.56 8.17 -10.51
CA ALA A 283 -10.38 8.63 -11.23
C ALA A 283 -10.23 7.89 -12.57
N ILE A 284 -10.40 6.56 -12.58
CA ILE A 284 -10.40 5.76 -13.80
C ILE A 284 -11.55 6.19 -14.73
N LEU A 285 -12.74 6.41 -14.19
CA LEU A 285 -13.88 6.90 -14.96
C LEU A 285 -13.59 8.25 -15.60
N LEU A 286 -13.07 9.21 -14.84
CA LEU A 286 -12.68 10.53 -15.36
C LEU A 286 -11.63 10.40 -16.47
N ARG A 287 -10.62 9.57 -16.28
CA ARG A 287 -9.60 9.27 -17.30
C ARG A 287 -10.24 8.77 -18.59
N VAL A 288 -11.14 7.78 -18.50
CA VAL A 288 -11.83 7.22 -19.68
C VAL A 288 -12.68 8.28 -20.38
N ILE A 289 -13.40 9.12 -19.63
CA ILE A 289 -14.19 10.23 -20.18
C ILE A 289 -13.28 11.21 -20.94
N LEU A 290 -12.17 11.63 -20.36
CA LEU A 290 -11.23 12.56 -21.00
C LEU A 290 -10.60 11.96 -22.27
N GLU A 291 -10.26 10.67 -22.26
CA GLU A 291 -9.77 9.96 -23.44
C GLU A 291 -10.85 9.90 -24.57
N GLN A 292 -12.10 9.63 -24.21
CA GLN A 292 -13.21 9.63 -25.18
C GLN A 292 -13.48 11.02 -25.79
N LEU A 293 -13.46 12.07 -24.95
CA LEU A 293 -13.62 13.46 -25.41
C LEU A 293 -12.46 13.87 -26.35
N LYS A 294 -11.23 13.42 -26.06
CA LYS A 294 -10.08 13.62 -26.94
C LYS A 294 -10.26 12.91 -28.29
N ARG A 295 -10.71 11.64 -28.28
CA ARG A 295 -10.98 10.87 -29.51
C ARG A 295 -12.07 11.51 -30.37
N LYS A 296 -13.09 12.12 -29.76
CA LYS A 296 -14.16 12.86 -30.46
C LYS A 296 -13.74 14.25 -30.95
N GLY A 297 -12.49 14.70 -30.64
CA GLY A 297 -12.00 16.01 -31.03
C GLY A 297 -12.54 17.19 -30.21
N THR A 298 -13.36 16.93 -29.18
CA THR A 298 -13.91 17.96 -28.30
C THR A 298 -12.80 18.61 -27.46
N ILE A 299 -11.79 17.82 -27.06
CA ILE A 299 -10.61 18.29 -26.33
C ILE A 299 -9.40 18.05 -27.22
N LYS A 300 -8.61 19.10 -27.45
CA LYS A 300 -7.40 19.03 -28.32
C LYS A 300 -6.14 18.64 -27.53
N ARG A 301 -6.06 18.98 -26.25
CA ARG A 301 -4.88 18.72 -25.40
C ARG A 301 -5.16 17.57 -24.43
N ARG A 302 -4.09 16.89 -24.03
CA ARG A 302 -4.10 15.94 -22.92
C ARG A 302 -3.86 16.74 -21.63
N TYR A 303 -4.75 16.63 -20.67
CA TYR A 303 -4.64 17.34 -19.38
C TYR A 303 -3.86 16.54 -18.33
N GLN A 304 -3.85 15.22 -18.45
CA GLN A 304 -3.12 14.35 -17.51
C GLN A 304 -1.65 14.30 -17.89
N ASP A 305 -0.81 14.57 -16.89
CA ASP A 305 0.63 14.42 -16.95
C ASP A 305 1.04 13.27 -16.03
N ASN A 306 1.49 12.15 -16.62
CA ASN A 306 1.82 10.94 -15.88
C ASN A 306 3.00 11.14 -14.92
N TYR A 307 3.98 11.96 -15.30
CA TYR A 307 5.14 12.26 -14.48
C TYR A 307 4.72 12.99 -13.20
N LEU A 308 3.99 14.11 -13.35
CA LEU A 308 3.51 14.90 -12.23
C LEU A 308 2.54 14.10 -11.33
N LEU A 309 1.62 13.33 -11.91
CA LEU A 309 0.72 12.46 -11.16
C LEU A 309 1.47 11.41 -10.35
N ASN A 310 2.57 10.87 -10.90
CA ASN A 310 3.42 9.91 -10.18
C ASN A 310 4.15 10.57 -9.00
N ARG A 311 4.70 11.76 -9.21
CA ARG A 311 5.36 12.54 -8.15
C ARG A 311 4.40 12.93 -7.02
N LEU A 312 3.20 13.39 -7.37
CA LEU A 312 2.14 13.72 -6.39
C LEU A 312 1.69 12.48 -5.63
N SER A 313 1.48 11.36 -6.32
CA SER A 313 1.14 10.09 -5.66
C SER A 313 2.20 9.67 -4.66
N GLY A 314 3.48 9.74 -5.05
CA GLY A 314 4.61 9.45 -4.17
C GLY A 314 4.63 10.36 -2.94
N ALA A 315 4.47 11.68 -3.12
CA ALA A 315 4.46 12.64 -2.01
C ALA A 315 3.31 12.38 -1.02
N PHE A 316 2.09 12.07 -1.51
CA PHE A 316 0.97 11.71 -0.64
C PHE A 316 1.23 10.42 0.14
N PHE A 317 1.83 9.41 -0.50
CA PHE A 317 2.21 8.17 0.19
C PHE A 317 3.32 8.39 1.21
N ASP A 318 4.32 9.22 0.94
CA ASP A 318 5.40 9.53 1.88
C ASP A 318 4.84 10.22 3.13
N ILE A 319 3.97 11.23 2.98
CA ILE A 319 3.30 11.90 4.09
C ILE A 319 2.46 10.89 4.90
N MET A 320 1.68 10.05 4.21
CA MET A 320 0.88 8.98 4.83
C MET A 320 1.74 8.03 5.66
N ILE A 321 2.89 7.60 5.14
CA ILE A 321 3.79 6.66 5.82
C ILE A 321 4.38 7.30 7.08
N VAL A 322 4.90 8.53 6.97
CA VAL A 322 5.49 9.25 8.12
C VAL A 322 4.43 9.46 9.21
N ALA A 323 3.26 9.98 8.82
CA ALA A 323 2.17 10.24 9.75
C ALA A 323 1.66 8.95 10.41
N GLY A 324 1.47 7.87 9.62
CA GLY A 324 0.97 6.59 10.11
C GLY A 324 1.93 5.93 11.11
N ILE A 325 3.24 5.93 10.86
CA ILE A 325 4.21 5.38 11.81
C ILE A 325 4.28 6.23 13.09
N ALA A 326 4.25 7.56 12.96
CA ALA A 326 4.29 8.46 14.10
C ALA A 326 3.00 8.41 14.96
N CYS A 327 1.89 7.95 14.38
CA CYS A 327 0.60 7.80 15.06
C CYS A 327 0.55 6.59 16.00
N ILE A 328 1.54 5.67 15.93
CA ILE A 328 1.59 4.49 16.79
C ILE A 328 1.70 4.93 18.26
N ASP A 329 0.85 4.37 19.12
CA ASP A 329 0.97 4.43 20.56
C ASP A 329 1.57 3.11 21.07
N ILE A 330 2.75 3.18 21.68
CA ILE A 330 3.47 2.00 22.17
C ILE A 330 2.78 1.40 23.40
N GLU A 331 2.08 2.20 24.21
CA GLU A 331 1.37 1.70 25.39
C GLU A 331 0.20 0.80 25.00
N ASP A 332 -0.53 1.13 23.95
CA ASP A 332 -1.63 0.32 23.41
C ASP A 332 -1.20 -1.09 23.00
N ILE A 333 0.07 -1.26 22.64
CA ILE A 333 0.60 -2.53 22.12
C ILE A 333 1.09 -3.43 23.23
N ARG A 334 1.35 -2.93 24.46
CA ARG A 334 1.94 -3.73 25.56
C ARG A 334 1.19 -5.03 25.82
N GLY A 335 -0.14 -5.00 25.84
CA GLY A 335 -0.97 -6.20 26.01
C GLY A 335 -1.09 -7.09 24.76
N LEU A 336 -0.64 -6.60 23.61
CA LEU A 336 -0.79 -7.24 22.30
C LEU A 336 0.55 -7.67 21.67
N ILE A 337 1.66 -7.60 22.44
CA ILE A 337 3.01 -7.94 21.94
C ILE A 337 3.07 -9.38 21.41
N LEU A 338 2.47 -10.35 22.13
CA LEU A 338 2.49 -11.75 21.71
C LEU A 338 1.76 -11.96 20.36
N PRO A 339 0.48 -11.57 20.18
CA PRO A 339 -0.18 -11.67 18.88
C PRO A 339 0.53 -10.86 17.81
N PHE A 340 1.07 -9.68 18.10
CA PHE A 340 1.85 -8.88 17.17
C PHE A 340 3.07 -9.64 16.64
N LEU A 341 3.92 -10.18 17.51
CA LEU A 341 5.11 -10.93 17.10
C LEU A 341 4.76 -12.20 16.31
N LEU A 342 3.73 -12.93 16.74
CA LEU A 342 3.28 -14.12 16.01
C LEU A 342 2.79 -13.77 14.61
N LEU A 343 2.03 -12.69 14.46
CA LEU A 343 1.54 -12.22 13.15
C LEU A 343 2.70 -11.78 12.25
N VAL A 344 3.65 -10.99 12.77
CA VAL A 344 4.80 -10.50 12.00
C VAL A 344 5.68 -11.65 11.53
N ILE A 345 6.03 -12.59 12.42
CA ILE A 345 6.88 -13.74 12.08
C ILE A 345 6.16 -14.65 11.08
N ALA A 346 4.93 -15.04 11.37
CA ALA A 346 4.16 -15.91 10.49
C ALA A 346 3.88 -15.23 9.14
N GLY A 347 3.51 -13.95 9.14
CA GLY A 347 3.31 -13.15 7.94
C GLY A 347 4.55 -13.10 7.05
N THR A 348 5.72 -12.91 7.65
CA THR A 348 7.01 -12.92 6.95
C THR A 348 7.26 -14.25 6.24
N VAL A 349 7.07 -15.35 6.96
CA VAL A 349 7.33 -16.71 6.45
C VAL A 349 6.31 -17.11 5.38
N VAL A 350 5.01 -16.93 5.65
CA VAL A 350 3.99 -17.38 4.70
C VAL A 350 3.99 -16.56 3.41
N THR A 351 4.27 -15.24 3.50
CA THR A 351 4.43 -14.39 2.32
C THR A 351 5.57 -14.89 1.44
N TRP A 352 6.73 -15.20 2.03
CA TRP A 352 7.86 -15.74 1.29
C TRP A 352 7.55 -17.09 0.64
N LEU A 353 6.99 -18.04 1.38
CA LEU A 353 6.68 -19.37 0.89
C LEU A 353 5.63 -19.33 -0.24
N HIS A 354 4.57 -18.56 -0.05
CA HIS A 354 3.51 -18.39 -1.05
C HIS A 354 4.06 -17.76 -2.34
N LEU A 355 4.80 -16.66 -2.24
CA LEU A 355 5.38 -15.99 -3.41
C LEU A 355 6.37 -16.87 -4.15
N ARG A 356 7.23 -17.64 -3.44
CA ARG A 356 8.12 -18.63 -4.09
C ARG A 356 7.35 -19.63 -4.95
N TRP A 357 6.15 -19.96 -4.54
CA TRP A 357 5.32 -20.92 -5.26
C TRP A 357 4.61 -20.27 -6.46
N VAL A 358 3.89 -19.18 -6.26
CA VAL A 358 3.06 -18.56 -7.32
C VAL A 358 3.89 -17.80 -8.36
N CYS A 359 5.00 -17.14 -7.97
CA CYS A 359 5.84 -16.37 -8.90
C CYS A 359 6.51 -17.27 -9.95
N ARG A 360 6.80 -18.54 -9.64
CA ARG A 360 7.30 -19.52 -10.63
C ARG A 360 6.33 -19.71 -11.79
N ALA A 361 5.03 -19.59 -11.55
CA ALA A 361 4.04 -19.75 -12.60
C ALA A 361 3.89 -18.47 -13.45
N VAL A 362 4.06 -17.28 -12.84
CA VAL A 362 3.80 -15.99 -13.48
C VAL A 362 5.02 -15.40 -14.15
N TYR A 363 6.18 -15.39 -13.48
CA TYR A 363 7.39 -14.67 -13.88
C TYR A 363 8.48 -15.63 -14.33
N ARG A 364 8.21 -16.49 -15.33
CA ARG A 364 9.12 -17.58 -15.75
C ARG A 364 10.48 -17.07 -16.21
N ASP A 365 10.52 -16.00 -16.99
CA ASP A 365 11.72 -15.48 -17.64
C ASP A 365 12.53 -14.54 -16.74
N TYR A 366 11.89 -14.00 -15.68
CA TYR A 366 12.47 -13.08 -14.68
C TYR A 366 11.95 -13.42 -13.27
N TYR A 367 12.12 -14.70 -12.90
CA TYR A 367 11.54 -15.24 -11.66
C TYR A 367 12.03 -14.55 -10.40
N TYR A 368 13.34 -14.30 -10.29
CA TYR A 368 13.90 -13.69 -9.08
C TYR A 368 13.56 -12.23 -8.96
N GLU A 369 13.56 -11.50 -10.07
CA GLU A 369 13.15 -10.10 -10.14
C GLU A 369 11.66 -9.95 -9.74
N GLY A 370 10.80 -10.80 -10.29
CA GLY A 370 9.40 -10.84 -9.92
C GLY A 370 9.16 -11.25 -8.47
N LEU A 371 9.89 -12.26 -7.96
CA LEU A 371 9.79 -12.74 -6.59
C LEU A 371 10.21 -11.67 -5.57
N ILE A 372 11.38 -11.06 -5.78
CA ILE A 372 11.97 -10.10 -4.86
C ILE A 372 11.15 -8.80 -4.84
N SER A 373 10.75 -8.31 -6.01
CA SER A 373 9.91 -7.12 -6.10
C SER A 373 8.54 -7.31 -5.45
N MET A 374 7.86 -8.45 -5.68
CA MET A 374 6.59 -8.78 -5.03
C MET A 374 6.75 -8.98 -3.52
N TYR A 375 7.83 -9.60 -3.05
CA TYR A 375 8.08 -9.75 -1.61
C TYR A 375 8.22 -8.38 -0.93
N GLY A 376 9.04 -7.49 -1.49
CA GLY A 376 9.21 -6.15 -0.95
C GLY A 376 7.93 -5.33 -0.96
N MET A 377 7.11 -5.46 -2.00
CA MET A 377 5.82 -4.80 -2.08
C MET A 377 4.81 -5.35 -1.07
N LEU A 378 4.72 -6.68 -0.93
CA LEU A 378 3.68 -7.36 -0.14
C LEU A 378 4.03 -7.56 1.34
N THR A 379 5.20 -7.09 1.75
CA THR A 379 5.57 -6.87 3.15
C THR A 379 5.72 -5.39 3.51
N GLY A 380 5.85 -4.51 2.51
CA GLY A 380 6.01 -3.07 2.67
C GLY A 380 5.12 -2.27 1.72
N THR A 381 5.71 -1.72 0.67
CA THR A 381 5.01 -0.97 -0.40
C THR A 381 5.65 -1.21 -1.75
N ILE A 382 5.03 -0.67 -2.82
CA ILE A 382 5.62 -0.67 -4.17
C ILE A 382 7.04 -0.12 -4.14
N SER A 383 7.29 0.96 -3.40
CA SER A 383 8.64 1.54 -3.27
C SER A 383 9.65 0.57 -2.68
N SER A 384 9.28 -0.18 -1.63
CA SER A 384 10.15 -1.23 -1.05
C SER A 384 10.42 -2.35 -2.06
N GLY A 385 9.41 -2.73 -2.85
CA GLY A 385 9.56 -3.71 -3.93
C GLY A 385 10.54 -3.25 -5.01
N VAL A 386 10.43 -2.00 -5.45
CA VAL A 386 11.34 -1.42 -6.44
C VAL A 386 12.76 -1.26 -5.88
N LEU A 387 12.91 -0.86 -4.60
CA LEU A 387 14.22 -0.75 -3.97
C LEU A 387 14.95 -2.09 -3.92
N LEU A 388 14.27 -3.17 -3.53
CA LEU A 388 14.84 -4.51 -3.54
C LEU A 388 15.15 -5.01 -4.96
N LEU A 389 14.28 -4.70 -5.93
CA LEU A 389 14.47 -5.06 -7.34
C LEU A 389 15.76 -4.44 -7.90
N ARG A 390 16.04 -3.17 -7.62
CA ARG A 390 17.23 -2.46 -8.08
C ARG A 390 18.56 -3.07 -7.60
N GLU A 391 18.52 -3.90 -6.58
CA GLU A 391 19.72 -4.63 -6.15
C GLU A 391 20.18 -5.70 -7.16
N ILE A 392 19.26 -6.20 -7.99
CA ILE A 392 19.48 -7.25 -8.98
C ILE A 392 19.20 -6.80 -10.42
N ASP A 393 18.35 -5.79 -10.59
CA ASP A 393 18.00 -5.15 -11.88
C ASP A 393 18.03 -3.61 -11.73
N PRO A 394 19.23 -2.98 -11.66
CA PRO A 394 19.37 -1.54 -11.42
C PRO A 394 18.73 -0.66 -12.50
N GLU A 395 18.76 -1.13 -13.75
CA GLU A 395 18.25 -0.42 -14.92
C GLU A 395 16.74 -0.65 -15.12
N LEU A 396 16.12 -1.49 -14.28
CA LEU A 396 14.72 -1.90 -14.40
C LEU A 396 14.39 -2.42 -15.81
N SER A 397 15.32 -3.19 -16.36
CA SER A 397 15.24 -3.75 -17.71
C SER A 397 14.19 -4.85 -17.84
N THR A 398 13.84 -5.51 -16.73
CA THR A 398 12.79 -6.54 -16.69
C THR A 398 11.40 -5.92 -16.48
N PRO A 399 10.31 -6.60 -16.89
CA PRO A 399 8.95 -6.15 -16.64
C PRO A 399 8.53 -6.15 -15.16
N ALA A 400 9.39 -6.59 -14.23
CA ALA A 400 9.05 -6.77 -12.82
C ALA A 400 8.55 -5.47 -12.16
N ALA A 401 9.21 -4.33 -12.39
CA ALA A 401 8.78 -3.04 -11.87
C ALA A 401 7.40 -2.61 -12.40
N ASN A 402 7.16 -2.78 -13.71
CA ASN A 402 5.87 -2.47 -14.33
C ASN A 402 4.75 -3.37 -13.77
N ASN A 403 5.06 -4.65 -13.50
CA ASN A 403 4.08 -5.58 -12.93
C ASN A 403 3.62 -5.22 -11.52
N LEU A 404 4.43 -4.52 -10.72
CA LEU A 404 3.98 -3.98 -9.43
C LEU A 404 2.87 -2.96 -9.62
N ILE A 405 3.01 -2.08 -10.61
CA ILE A 405 2.07 -0.99 -10.86
C ILE A 405 0.79 -1.51 -11.53
N VAL A 406 0.95 -2.24 -12.64
CA VAL A 406 -0.18 -2.80 -13.40
C VAL A 406 -0.92 -3.84 -12.56
N GLY A 407 -0.17 -4.69 -11.86
CA GLY A 407 -0.73 -5.67 -10.93
C GLY A 407 -1.55 -5.03 -9.81
N SER A 408 -1.08 -3.91 -9.24
CA SER A 408 -1.84 -3.17 -8.22
C SER A 408 -3.17 -2.65 -8.76
N SER A 409 -3.22 -2.19 -10.01
CA SER A 409 -4.45 -1.72 -10.63
C SER A 409 -5.50 -2.85 -10.76
N PHE A 410 -5.07 -4.05 -11.17
CA PHE A 410 -5.94 -5.23 -11.15
C PHE A 410 -6.21 -5.73 -9.73
N GLY A 411 -5.24 -5.57 -8.83
CA GLY A 411 -5.36 -5.90 -7.41
C GLY A 411 -6.48 -5.13 -6.71
N ILE A 412 -6.74 -3.88 -7.08
CA ILE A 412 -7.87 -3.09 -6.57
C ILE A 412 -9.20 -3.78 -6.90
N LEU A 413 -9.37 -4.24 -8.15
CA LEU A 413 -10.62 -4.90 -8.59
C LEU A 413 -10.79 -6.28 -7.93
N LEU A 414 -9.74 -7.09 -7.96
CA LEU A 414 -9.73 -8.43 -7.34
C LEU A 414 -9.73 -8.36 -5.80
N GLY A 415 -9.35 -7.24 -5.21
CA GLY A 415 -9.35 -7.02 -3.75
C GLY A 415 -10.73 -6.68 -3.17
N ALA A 416 -11.73 -6.35 -3.99
CA ALA A 416 -13.05 -5.98 -3.49
C ALA A 416 -13.69 -7.02 -2.54
N PRO A 417 -13.63 -8.35 -2.79
CA PRO A 417 -14.13 -9.36 -1.85
C PRO A 417 -13.43 -9.34 -0.49
N VAL A 418 -12.15 -8.94 -0.43
CA VAL A 418 -11.40 -8.84 0.84
C VAL A 418 -12.06 -7.87 1.80
N LEU A 419 -12.61 -6.77 1.27
CA LEU A 419 -13.30 -5.75 2.06
C LEU A 419 -14.56 -6.30 2.73
N ILE A 420 -15.28 -7.13 1.99
CA ILE A 420 -16.48 -7.80 2.53
C ILE A 420 -16.07 -8.74 3.68
N LEU A 421 -14.97 -9.48 3.51
CA LEU A 421 -14.44 -10.39 4.53
C LEU A 421 -14.03 -9.64 5.79
N VAL A 422 -13.35 -8.48 5.65
CA VAL A 422 -12.94 -7.63 6.79
C VAL A 422 -14.13 -7.17 7.63
N GLY A 423 -15.22 -6.73 6.99
CA GLY A 423 -16.43 -6.32 7.69
C GLY A 423 -17.27 -7.48 8.22
N LEU A 424 -17.24 -8.64 7.54
CA LEU A 424 -17.99 -9.82 7.98
C LEU A 424 -17.42 -10.43 9.26
N ALA A 425 -16.08 -10.46 9.37
CA ALA A 425 -15.37 -11.06 10.51
C ALA A 425 -15.71 -10.44 11.86
N THR A 426 -16.17 -9.18 11.88
CA THR A 426 -16.45 -8.46 13.13
C THR A 426 -17.87 -8.64 13.67
N LYS A 427 -18.78 -9.27 12.91
CA LYS A 427 -20.20 -9.34 13.27
C LYS A 427 -20.49 -10.33 14.40
N SER A 428 -19.80 -11.45 14.45
CA SER A 428 -19.91 -12.47 15.50
C SER A 428 -18.77 -13.48 15.38
N ASP A 429 -18.59 -14.31 16.42
CA ASP A 429 -17.61 -15.39 16.40
C ASP A 429 -17.86 -16.37 15.25
N MET A 430 -19.11 -16.76 15.02
CA MET A 430 -19.49 -17.62 13.89
C MET A 430 -19.12 -16.97 12.55
N MET A 431 -19.37 -15.67 12.40
CA MET A 431 -19.02 -14.95 11.17
C MET A 431 -17.50 -14.81 10.99
N CYS A 432 -16.73 -14.74 12.07
CA CYS A 432 -15.27 -14.78 12.00
C CYS A 432 -14.77 -16.13 11.46
N PHE A 433 -15.32 -17.27 11.94
CA PHE A 433 -15.02 -18.59 11.38
C PHE A 433 -15.48 -18.74 9.92
N MET A 434 -16.66 -18.25 9.59
CA MET A 434 -17.14 -18.22 8.19
C MET A 434 -16.21 -17.42 7.30
N THR A 435 -15.71 -16.28 7.80
CA THR A 435 -14.74 -15.44 7.08
C THR A 435 -13.45 -16.19 6.82
N LEU A 436 -12.94 -16.96 7.78
CA LEU A 436 -11.75 -17.80 7.57
C LEU A 436 -11.99 -18.81 6.43
N ILE A 437 -13.12 -19.50 6.42
CA ILE A 437 -13.47 -20.46 5.36
C ILE A 437 -13.58 -19.76 4.00
N LEU A 438 -14.29 -18.63 3.93
CA LEU A 438 -14.45 -17.87 2.70
C LEU A 438 -13.10 -17.32 2.19
N ALA A 439 -12.22 -16.90 3.09
CA ALA A 439 -10.87 -16.45 2.73
C ALA A 439 -10.04 -17.58 2.12
N VAL A 440 -10.12 -18.80 2.67
CA VAL A 440 -9.47 -19.99 2.09
C VAL A 440 -10.05 -20.32 0.72
N VAL A 441 -11.37 -20.29 0.56
CA VAL A 441 -12.03 -20.55 -0.73
C VAL A 441 -11.59 -19.53 -1.76
N TYR A 442 -11.54 -18.24 -1.39
CA TYR A 442 -11.12 -17.18 -2.30
C TYR A 442 -9.64 -17.28 -2.66
N LEU A 443 -8.78 -17.62 -1.70
CA LEU A 443 -7.36 -17.95 -1.95
C LEU A 443 -7.22 -19.02 -3.04
N VAL A 444 -7.93 -20.13 -2.87
CA VAL A 444 -7.89 -21.25 -3.84
C VAL A 444 -8.37 -20.82 -5.22
N ILE A 445 -9.43 -20.01 -5.30
CA ILE A 445 -9.92 -19.48 -6.59
C ILE A 445 -8.85 -18.63 -7.27
N LEU A 446 -8.17 -17.72 -6.54
CA LEU A 446 -7.12 -16.87 -7.08
C LEU A 446 -5.91 -17.71 -7.54
N ASP A 447 -5.51 -18.71 -6.76
CA ASP A 447 -4.41 -19.60 -7.13
C ASP A 447 -4.75 -20.42 -8.38
N ILE A 448 -5.98 -20.90 -8.52
CA ILE A 448 -6.45 -21.55 -9.75
C ILE A 448 -6.35 -20.59 -10.94
N ILE A 449 -6.73 -19.33 -10.79
CA ILE A 449 -6.60 -18.31 -11.84
C ILE A 449 -5.12 -18.12 -12.20
N ILE A 450 -4.23 -17.98 -11.22
CA ILE A 450 -2.79 -17.81 -11.43
C ILE A 450 -2.20 -18.97 -12.27
N PHE A 451 -2.58 -20.21 -11.96
CA PHE A 451 -2.02 -21.38 -12.63
C PHE A 451 -2.69 -21.72 -13.96
N ARG A 452 -4.00 -21.45 -14.14
CA ARG A 452 -4.72 -21.81 -15.38
C ARG A 452 -4.60 -20.77 -16.49
N VAL A 453 -4.59 -19.48 -16.18
CA VAL A 453 -4.51 -18.42 -17.21
C VAL A 453 -3.20 -18.46 -17.99
N GLY A 454 -2.12 -19.00 -17.41
CA GLY A 454 -0.81 -19.12 -18.06
C GLY A 454 -0.60 -20.36 -18.96
N ARG A 455 -1.41 -21.42 -18.82
CA ARG A 455 -1.24 -22.66 -19.60
C ARG A 455 -1.73 -22.58 -21.04
N ARG A 456 -2.63 -21.65 -21.38
CA ARG A 456 -3.20 -21.52 -22.74
C ARG A 456 -2.30 -20.78 -23.75
N GLY A 457 -1.21 -20.14 -23.33
CA GLY A 457 -0.29 -19.43 -24.21
C GLY A 457 0.85 -20.28 -24.78
N GLY A 458 1.21 -21.40 -24.14
CA GLY A 458 2.34 -22.25 -24.54
C GLY A 458 2.02 -23.30 -25.63
N ALA A 459 0.74 -23.58 -25.87
CA ALA A 459 0.35 -24.66 -26.79
C ALA A 459 0.20 -24.23 -28.27
N LYS A 460 0.46 -22.97 -28.60
CA LYS A 460 0.31 -22.43 -29.99
C LYS A 460 1.61 -22.02 -30.66
N LYS A 461 2.78 -22.28 -30.07
CA LYS A 461 4.08 -21.97 -30.69
C LYS A 461 4.84 -23.21 -31.22
N ASP A 462 4.30 -24.42 -31.04
CA ASP A 462 4.91 -25.68 -31.51
C ASP A 462 3.97 -26.44 -32.48
N ALA A 463 3.22 -25.71 -33.32
CA ALA A 463 2.47 -26.33 -34.43
C ALA A 463 2.73 -25.58 -35.73
#